data_3eb2ec8ec54fd43c8b7377ee79042e2a
#
_entry.id   3eb2ec8ec54fd43c8b7377ee79042e2a
#
_cell.length_a   1.000
_cell.length_b   1.000
_cell.length_c   1.000
_cell.angle_alpha   90.00
_cell.angle_beta   90.00
_cell.angle_gamma   90.00
#
_symmetry.space_group_name_H-M   'P 1'
#
loop_
_entity.id
_entity.type
_entity.pdbx_description
1 polymer ?
#
loop_
_entity_poly.entity_id
_entity_poly.type
_entity_poly.pdbx_seq_one_letter_code
_entity_poly.pdbx_strand_id
1 'polypeptide(L)' 'MPMNFILNAAAAPGVAAGKAFYATVDEALRGARFRLGNGAVLVWIVDRDGNLVLPADKVALRLKSQDIAQTQPVI' A
#
# COMPACT_ATOMS: atom_id res chain seq x y z
N MET A 1 -18.40 -4.66 -8.08
CA MET A 1 -17.98 -4.39 -6.71
C MET A 1 -17.38 -3.00 -6.62
N PRO A 2 -17.80 -2.19 -5.68
CA PRO A 2 -17.23 -0.86 -5.54
C PRO A 2 -15.78 -0.98 -5.03
N MET A 3 -14.92 -0.16 -5.59
CA MET A 3 -13.54 -0.07 -5.15
C MET A 3 -13.45 0.98 -4.05
N ASN A 4 -13.44 0.51 -2.81
CA ASN A 4 -13.58 1.38 -1.63
C ASN A 4 -12.25 1.90 -1.11
N PHE A 5 -11.13 1.39 -1.59
CA PHE A 5 -9.82 1.75 -1.06
C PHE A 5 -8.95 2.35 -2.16
N ILE A 6 -8.29 3.45 -1.84
CA ILE A 6 -7.44 4.17 -2.77
C ILE A 6 -6.02 4.14 -2.23
N LEU A 7 -5.13 3.52 -3.00
CA LEU A 7 -3.71 3.52 -2.69
C LEU A 7 -3.09 4.75 -3.31
N ASN A 8 -2.43 5.55 -2.49
CA ASN A 8 -1.67 6.70 -2.94
C ASN A 8 -0.19 6.39 -2.82
N ALA A 9 0.58 6.80 -3.81
CA ALA A 9 2.02 6.57 -3.81
C ALA A 9 2.74 7.85 -4.19
N ALA A 10 3.77 8.19 -3.43
CA ALA A 10 4.66 9.30 -3.73
C ALA A 10 6.05 8.75 -3.98
N ALA A 11 6.67 9.19 -5.07
CA ALA A 11 8.04 8.84 -5.40
C ALA A 11 8.98 9.93 -4.90
N ALA A 12 9.95 10.36 -5.69
CA ALA A 12 10.87 11.43 -5.32
C ALA A 12 10.15 12.77 -5.23
N PRO A 13 10.68 13.74 -4.48
CA PRO A 13 10.10 15.08 -4.46
C PRO A 13 9.93 15.65 -5.88
N GLY A 14 8.77 16.23 -6.14
CA GLY A 14 8.45 16.79 -7.44
C GLY A 14 7.85 15.81 -8.44
N VAL A 15 7.79 14.53 -8.11
CA VAL A 15 7.14 13.54 -8.96
C VAL A 15 5.67 13.42 -8.54
N ALA A 16 4.78 13.38 -9.52
CA ALA A 16 3.34 13.28 -9.26
C ALA A 16 3.01 12.00 -8.51
N ALA A 17 2.12 12.10 -7.52
CA ALA A 17 1.64 10.94 -6.79
C ALA A 17 0.76 10.09 -7.69
N GLY A 18 0.94 8.77 -7.61
CA GLY A 18 0.10 7.83 -8.31
C GLY A 18 -1.07 7.39 -7.43
N LYS A 19 -2.18 7.03 -8.06
CA LYS A 19 -3.35 6.49 -7.38
C LYS A 19 -3.80 5.21 -8.03
N ALA A 20 -4.25 4.26 -7.22
CA ALA A 20 -4.85 3.03 -7.71
C ALA A 20 -6.01 2.64 -6.80
N PHE A 21 -7.03 2.04 -7.36
CA PHE A 21 -8.26 1.71 -6.65
C PHE A 21 -8.36 0.21 -6.43
N TYR A 22 -8.77 -0.18 -5.23
CA TYR A 22 -8.86 -1.58 -4.85
C TYR A 22 -10.14 -1.86 -4.07
N ALA A 23 -10.63 -3.07 -4.18
CA ALA A 23 -11.85 -3.48 -3.48
C ALA A 23 -11.59 -3.82 -2.02
N THR A 24 -10.37 -4.26 -1.67
CA THR A 24 -10.02 -4.67 -0.32
C THR A 24 -8.68 -4.07 0.10
N VAL A 25 -8.45 -4.02 1.41
CA VAL A 25 -7.17 -3.56 1.96
C VAL A 25 -6.05 -4.52 1.55
N ASP A 26 -6.30 -5.82 1.52
CA ASP A 26 -5.28 -6.80 1.12
C ASP A 26 -4.81 -6.56 -0.30
N GLU A 27 -5.74 -6.29 -1.22
CA GLU A 27 -5.38 -5.97 -2.59
C GLU A 27 -4.59 -4.66 -2.67
N ALA A 28 -5.00 -3.66 -1.89
CA ALA A 28 -4.28 -2.39 -1.82
C ALA A 28 -2.86 -2.58 -1.29
N LEU A 29 -2.68 -3.46 -0.30
CA LEU A 29 -1.35 -3.76 0.24
C LEU A 29 -0.46 -4.45 -0.80
N ARG A 30 -1.01 -5.33 -1.62
CA ARG A 30 -0.26 -5.92 -2.73
C ARG A 30 0.19 -4.86 -3.73
N GLY A 31 -0.70 -3.92 -4.04
CA GLY A 31 -0.35 -2.78 -4.89
C GLY A 31 0.71 -1.90 -4.26
N ALA A 32 0.65 -1.70 -2.94
CA ALA A 32 1.66 -0.93 -2.22
C ALA A 32 3.04 -1.58 -2.32
N ARG A 33 3.11 -2.90 -2.16
CA ARG A 33 4.37 -3.64 -2.30
C ARG A 33 4.95 -3.44 -3.71
N PHE A 34 4.10 -3.53 -4.72
CA PHE A 34 4.52 -3.33 -6.11
C PHE A 34 5.07 -1.92 -6.31
N ARG A 35 4.37 -0.91 -5.79
CA ARG A 35 4.81 0.48 -5.93
C ARG A 35 6.13 0.74 -5.22
N LEU A 36 6.29 0.22 -4.01
CA LEU A 36 7.54 0.37 -3.27
C LEU A 36 8.70 -0.31 -3.99
N GLY A 37 8.45 -1.46 -4.63
CA GLY A 37 9.46 -2.15 -5.41
C GLY A 37 9.83 -1.42 -6.69
N ASN A 38 9.01 -0.47 -7.14
CA ASN A 38 9.22 0.29 -8.37
C ASN A 38 9.59 1.75 -8.12
N GLY A 39 10.09 2.08 -6.93
CA GLY A 39 10.66 3.37 -6.65
C GLY A 39 9.80 4.33 -5.84
N ALA A 40 8.61 3.92 -5.41
CA ALA A 40 7.81 4.75 -4.53
C ALA A 40 8.50 4.86 -3.16
N VAL A 41 8.48 6.07 -2.59
CA VAL A 41 9.09 6.33 -1.28
C VAL A 41 8.07 6.14 -0.17
N LEU A 42 6.84 6.62 -0.40
CA LEU A 42 5.75 6.52 0.56
C LEU A 42 4.52 5.99 -0.14
N VAL A 43 3.81 5.09 0.51
CA VAL A 43 2.50 4.63 0.07
C VAL A 43 1.56 4.63 1.27
N TRP A 44 0.32 5.06 1.07
CA TRP A 44 -0.70 5.07 2.12
C TRP A 44 -2.05 4.78 1.50
N ILE A 45 -3.01 4.35 2.33
CA ILE A 45 -4.32 3.91 1.87
C ILE A 45 -5.39 4.79 2.49
N VAL A 46 -6.27 5.32 1.67
CA VAL A 46 -7.46 6.06 2.11
C VAL A 46 -8.70 5.35 1.61
N ASP A 47 -9.85 5.65 2.21
CA ASP A 47 -11.11 5.14 1.70
C ASP A 47 -11.66 6.06 0.62
N ARG A 48 -12.82 5.71 0.06
CA ARG A 48 -13.42 6.49 -1.02
C ARG A 48 -13.89 7.88 -0.58
N ASP A 49 -14.05 8.10 0.73
CA ASP A 49 -14.42 9.39 1.29
C ASP A 49 -13.19 10.26 1.61
N GLY A 50 -12.00 9.72 1.41
CA GLY A 50 -10.76 10.43 1.67
C GLY A 50 -10.24 10.24 3.08
N ASN A 51 -10.86 9.39 3.89
CA ASN A 51 -10.39 9.12 5.24
C ASN A 51 -9.18 8.19 5.22
N LEU A 52 -8.19 8.50 6.04
CA LEU A 52 -6.98 7.69 6.11
C LEU A 52 -7.28 6.35 6.76
N VAL A 53 -7.08 5.26 6.00
CA VAL A 53 -7.25 3.89 6.48
C VAL A 53 -5.95 3.36 7.05
N LEU A 54 -4.87 3.47 6.27
CA LEU A 54 -3.54 3.07 6.70
C LEU A 54 -2.54 4.16 6.32
N PRO A 55 -1.93 4.83 7.31
CA PRO A 55 -0.84 5.75 7.01
C PRO A 55 0.40 5.00 6.53
N ALA A 56 1.36 5.73 5.96
CA ALA A 56 2.53 5.13 5.32
C ALA A 56 3.31 4.20 6.25
N ASP A 57 3.48 4.59 7.51
CA ASP A 57 4.18 3.76 8.49
C ASP A 57 3.44 2.46 8.78
N LYS A 58 2.12 2.50 8.82
CA LYS A 58 1.30 1.31 9.04
C LYS A 58 1.29 0.39 7.82
N VAL A 59 1.30 0.95 6.63
CA VAL A 59 1.44 0.16 5.41
C VAL A 59 2.77 -0.60 5.43
N ALA A 60 3.86 0.08 5.74
CA ALA A 60 5.18 -0.54 5.82
C ALA A 60 5.21 -1.67 6.86
N LEU A 61 4.58 -1.45 8.02
CA LEU A 61 4.50 -2.47 9.06
C LEU A 61 3.71 -3.70 8.60
N ARG A 62 2.59 -3.48 7.93
CA ARG A 62 1.77 -4.58 7.42
C ARG A 62 2.50 -5.40 6.38
N LEU A 63 3.21 -4.74 5.47
CA LEU A 63 3.98 -5.43 4.44
C LEU A 63 5.14 -6.23 5.07
N LYS A 64 5.80 -5.66 6.05
CA LYS A 64 6.87 -6.35 6.76
C LYS A 64 6.33 -7.60 7.46
N SER A 65 5.18 -7.51 8.12
CA SER A 65 4.55 -8.67 8.75
C SER A 65 4.19 -9.75 7.75
N GLN A 66 3.68 -9.37 6.58
CA GLN A 66 3.36 -10.32 5.53
C GLN A 66 4.62 -10.98 4.99
N ASP A 67 5.70 -10.24 4.81
CA ASP A 67 6.96 -10.80 4.35
C ASP A 67 7.51 -11.83 5.34
N ILE A 68 7.47 -11.52 6.63
CA ILE A 68 7.93 -12.44 7.66
C ILE A 68 7.09 -13.72 7.63
N ALA A 69 5.77 -13.59 7.50
CA ALA A 69 4.88 -14.75 7.44
C ALA A 69 5.13 -15.60 6.21
N GLN A 70 5.45 -14.98 5.07
CA GLN A 70 5.69 -15.69 3.82
C GLN A 70 7.07 -16.32 3.74
N THR A 71 8.05 -15.73 4.39
CA THR A 71 9.43 -16.20 4.34
C THR A 71 9.81 -17.08 5.51
N GLN A 72 8.91 -17.27 6.45
CA GLN A 72 9.19 -18.10 7.61
C GLN A 72 9.45 -19.55 7.15
N PRO A 73 10.61 -20.12 7.51
CA PRO A 73 10.89 -21.48 7.07
C PRO A 73 9.91 -22.47 7.68
N VAL A 74 9.45 -23.37 6.85
CA VAL A 74 8.65 -24.49 7.31
C VAL A 74 9.61 -25.58 7.78
N ILE A 75 9.53 -25.85 9.03
CA ILE A 75 10.39 -26.86 9.62
C ILE A 75 9.69 -28.21 9.58
#